data_f5642a13b80b8c378af864f01116e29b
#
_entry.id   f5642a13b80b8c378af864f01116e29b
#
_cell.length_a   1.000
_cell.length_b   1.000
_cell.length_c   1.000
_cell.angle_alpha   90.00
_cell.angle_beta   90.00
_cell.angle_gamma   90.00
#
_symmetry.space_group_name_H-M   'P 1'
#
loop_
_entity.id
_entity.type
_entity.pdbx_description
1 polymer ?
#
loop_
_entity_poly.entity_id
_entity_poly.type
_entity_poly.pdbx_seq_one_letter_code
_entity_poly.pdbx_strand_id
1 'polypeptide(L)'
;MTLRSAVVGGGTVSGVHLDGLSQNPRTDLVAICDTDEERAREIAEEYDIAPFFDAGAMLEELDLDWLHVCTPVQTHLPIAKLAIDAGVPVQIEKPITETYAEFQELAEYARKHGVTVSEKHNHNFDPAVRAATKKIRDGELGDVRGVDVIYTGSSRPDDPNRGPWNLELAGGEFEEGIPHPVYLTLRTGGYPRSEDAVQASTALFDDYDREFSYDGAQLQYVTDDGVLCTTKVLGGTKPVRQILIHAEECSLTVDLLSQTVIEHDRDYKRSAATRALNNVDGALDRLTGTVANARAVARRARMSGDWDTLRLLNAHYYQNDAESRALEAGDPDAMPVPLSESRWTSYLMEEIRETAAADRGEPEGRRLEADGE
;
A
#
# COMPACT_ATOMS: atom_id res chain seq x y z
N MET A 1 19.33 19.50 -8.43
CA MET A 1 18.88 20.29 -7.26
C MET A 1 18.31 19.31 -6.27
N THR A 2 18.60 19.42 -4.99
CA THR A 2 17.91 18.60 -3.98
C THR A 2 16.51 19.16 -3.74
N LEU A 3 15.51 18.31 -3.65
CA LEU A 3 14.12 18.67 -3.39
C LEU A 3 13.97 19.04 -1.91
N ARG A 4 13.61 20.28 -1.63
CA ARG A 4 13.28 20.74 -0.27
C ARG A 4 11.95 20.11 0.16
N SER A 5 12.01 19.24 1.16
CA SER A 5 10.88 18.40 1.54
C SER A 5 10.46 18.63 2.99
N ALA A 6 9.18 18.52 3.25
CA ALA A 6 8.62 18.57 4.60
C ALA A 6 7.61 17.44 4.84
N VAL A 7 7.35 17.14 6.10
CA VAL A 7 6.36 16.13 6.51
C VAL A 7 5.29 16.82 7.35
N VAL A 8 4.02 16.50 7.12
CA VAL A 8 2.87 16.88 7.96
C VAL A 8 2.32 15.63 8.64
N GLY A 9 2.27 15.65 9.97
CA GLY A 9 1.92 14.53 10.84
C GLY A 9 3.15 13.85 11.42
N GLY A 10 3.31 13.90 12.74
CA GLY A 10 4.37 13.25 13.53
C GLY A 10 3.95 11.92 14.15
N GLY A 11 2.94 11.24 13.57
CA GLY A 11 2.42 9.96 14.07
C GLY A 11 3.36 8.76 13.78
N THR A 12 2.87 7.55 14.05
CA THR A 12 3.66 6.30 13.98
C THR A 12 4.31 6.08 12.60
N VAL A 13 3.64 6.48 11.50
CA VAL A 13 4.15 6.26 10.14
C VAL A 13 5.16 7.33 9.71
N SER A 14 5.15 8.52 10.33
CA SER A 14 6.03 9.62 9.92
C SER A 14 7.52 9.28 9.99
N GLY A 15 7.93 8.46 10.96
CA GLY A 15 9.32 8.05 11.11
C GLY A 15 9.92 7.41 9.87
N VAL A 16 9.16 6.56 9.14
CA VAL A 16 9.67 5.96 7.90
C VAL A 16 9.75 6.95 6.74
N HIS A 17 8.95 8.02 6.75
CA HIS A 17 9.05 9.12 5.78
C HIS A 17 10.24 10.02 6.09
N LEU A 18 10.35 10.48 7.34
CA LEU A 18 11.48 11.30 7.82
C LEU A 18 12.82 10.64 7.53
N ASP A 19 12.95 9.37 7.93
CA ASP A 19 14.14 8.57 7.66
C ASP A 19 14.41 8.43 6.14
N GLY A 20 13.35 8.13 5.38
CA GLY A 20 13.45 7.96 3.93
C GLY A 20 13.90 9.23 3.23
N LEU A 21 13.39 10.39 3.65
CA LEU A 21 13.76 11.69 3.11
C LEU A 21 15.16 12.14 3.56
N SER A 22 15.50 12.00 4.84
CA SER A 22 16.80 12.42 5.37
C SER A 22 17.97 11.64 4.75
N GLN A 23 17.74 10.39 4.31
CA GLN A 23 18.76 9.53 3.72
C GLN A 23 18.76 9.51 2.18
N ASN A 24 17.76 10.08 1.54
CA ASN A 24 17.72 10.16 0.10
C ASN A 24 18.63 11.31 -0.39
N PRO A 25 19.63 11.05 -1.23
CA PRO A 25 20.55 12.10 -1.69
C PRO A 25 19.89 13.16 -2.59
N ARG A 26 18.62 12.96 -2.98
CA ARG A 26 17.83 13.90 -3.80
C ARG A 26 16.93 14.80 -2.97
N THR A 27 16.77 14.54 -1.69
CA THR A 27 15.91 15.32 -0.82
C THR A 27 16.70 16.07 0.25
N ASP A 28 16.22 17.24 0.60
CA ASP A 28 16.64 18.07 1.73
C ASP A 28 15.44 18.18 2.67
N LEU A 29 15.40 17.37 3.72
CA LEU A 29 14.32 17.41 4.70
C LEU A 29 14.50 18.65 5.57
N VAL A 30 13.57 19.61 5.49
CA VAL A 30 13.71 20.93 6.12
C VAL A 30 12.72 21.21 7.25
N ALA A 31 11.60 20.49 7.30
CA ALA A 31 10.58 20.74 8.31
C ALA A 31 9.70 19.53 8.64
N ILE A 32 9.16 19.56 9.86
CA ILE A 32 8.05 18.74 10.34
C ILE A 32 6.93 19.64 10.85
N CYS A 33 5.68 19.29 10.54
CA CYS A 33 4.51 19.96 11.05
C CYS A 33 3.61 18.96 11.80
N ASP A 34 3.26 19.26 13.04
CA ASP A 34 2.23 18.54 13.80
C ASP A 34 1.48 19.51 14.70
N THR A 35 0.18 19.31 14.88
CA THR A 35 -0.65 20.09 15.82
C THR A 35 -0.28 19.86 17.27
N ASP A 36 0.38 18.72 17.59
CA ASP A 36 1.04 18.49 18.87
C ASP A 36 2.43 19.13 18.83
N GLU A 37 2.51 20.34 19.44
CA GLU A 37 3.74 21.13 19.44
C GLU A 37 4.94 20.44 20.11
N GLU A 38 4.70 19.65 21.15
CA GLU A 38 5.78 18.93 21.86
C GLU A 38 6.37 17.88 20.92
N ARG A 39 5.52 17.08 20.29
CA ARG A 39 5.92 16.07 19.30
C ARG A 39 6.67 16.68 18.10
N ALA A 40 6.16 17.78 17.56
CA ALA A 40 6.81 18.45 16.44
C ALA A 40 8.22 18.94 16.81
N ARG A 41 8.41 19.48 18.03
CA ARG A 41 9.73 19.92 18.52
C ARG A 41 10.68 18.75 18.77
N GLU A 42 10.20 17.64 19.36
CA GLU A 42 11.02 16.45 19.59
C GLU A 42 11.56 15.88 18.27
N ILE A 43 10.68 15.72 17.26
CA ILE A 43 11.08 15.24 15.93
C ILE A 43 12.03 16.24 15.24
N ALA A 44 11.75 17.53 15.35
CA ALA A 44 12.59 18.57 14.76
C ALA A 44 14.02 18.57 15.35
N GLU A 45 14.15 18.35 16.67
CA GLU A 45 15.46 18.20 17.34
C GLU A 45 16.19 16.93 16.87
N GLU A 46 15.47 15.80 16.72
CA GLU A 46 16.05 14.52 16.28
C GLU A 46 16.64 14.60 14.85
N TYR A 47 15.95 15.30 13.93
CA TYR A 47 16.35 15.38 12.52
C TYR A 47 17.08 16.68 12.15
N ASP A 48 17.30 17.60 13.11
CA ASP A 48 17.90 18.94 12.90
C ASP A 48 17.15 19.77 11.83
N ILE A 49 15.81 19.86 11.97
CA ILE A 49 14.88 20.51 11.05
C ILE A 49 13.99 21.52 11.78
N ALA A 50 13.20 22.33 11.03
CA ALA A 50 12.31 23.30 11.63
C ALA A 50 10.96 22.67 12.09
N PRO A 51 10.48 22.96 13.31
CA PRO A 51 9.14 22.57 13.76
C PRO A 51 8.09 23.59 13.31
N PHE A 52 6.95 23.10 12.83
CA PHE A 52 5.74 23.88 12.53
C PHE A 52 4.54 23.23 13.21
N PHE A 53 3.49 24.04 13.47
CA PHE A 53 2.28 23.61 14.18
C PHE A 53 1.01 23.84 13.36
N ASP A 54 1.16 24.47 12.19
CA ASP A 54 0.14 24.72 11.19
C ASP A 54 0.72 24.52 9.79
N ALA A 55 0.08 23.67 9.00
CA ALA A 55 0.57 23.30 7.67
C ALA A 55 0.48 24.48 6.67
N GLY A 56 -0.54 25.34 6.79
CA GLY A 56 -0.67 26.53 5.96
C GLY A 56 0.46 27.53 6.22
N ALA A 57 0.75 27.82 7.49
CA ALA A 57 1.86 28.68 7.88
C ALA A 57 3.22 28.11 7.41
N MET A 58 3.42 26.81 7.48
CA MET A 58 4.63 26.17 6.97
C MET A 58 4.79 26.38 5.46
N LEU A 59 3.71 26.18 4.68
CA LEU A 59 3.71 26.35 3.23
C LEU A 59 3.86 27.81 2.79
N GLU A 60 3.41 28.78 3.62
CA GLU A 60 3.61 30.21 3.37
C GLU A 60 5.05 30.66 3.68
N GLU A 61 5.71 30.06 4.66
CA GLU A 61 7.05 30.45 5.13
C GLU A 61 8.17 29.76 4.35
N LEU A 62 7.96 28.51 3.92
CA LEU A 62 8.97 27.68 3.28
C LEU A 62 8.72 27.52 1.79
N ASP A 63 9.78 27.68 0.99
CA ASP A 63 9.81 27.29 -0.40
C ASP A 63 10.07 25.79 -0.50
N LEU A 64 9.01 24.99 -0.69
CA LEU A 64 9.05 23.53 -0.70
C LEU A 64 8.90 22.98 -2.13
N ASP A 65 9.63 21.94 -2.44
CA ASP A 65 9.54 21.18 -3.69
C ASP A 65 8.69 19.90 -3.53
N TRP A 66 8.47 19.44 -2.30
CA TRP A 66 7.73 18.20 -2.04
C TRP A 66 7.20 18.13 -0.62
N LEU A 67 5.93 17.82 -0.46
CA LEU A 67 5.26 17.62 0.83
C LEU A 67 4.84 16.17 1.03
N HIS A 68 5.06 15.63 2.23
CA HIS A 68 4.51 14.34 2.65
C HIS A 68 3.42 14.53 3.70
N VAL A 69 2.24 13.92 3.46
CA VAL A 69 1.10 13.95 4.39
C VAL A 69 0.99 12.58 5.06
N CYS A 70 1.21 12.58 6.39
CA CYS A 70 1.26 11.38 7.25
C CYS A 70 0.29 11.49 8.43
N THR A 71 -0.82 12.18 8.25
CA THR A 71 -1.85 12.46 9.23
C THR A 71 -2.96 11.39 9.18
N PRO A 72 -3.98 11.42 10.07
CA PRO A 72 -5.20 10.65 9.88
C PRO A 72 -5.92 10.97 8.57
N VAL A 73 -6.52 9.96 7.94
CA VAL A 73 -7.12 10.05 6.59
C VAL A 73 -8.13 11.18 6.44
N GLN A 74 -8.90 11.49 7.48
CA GLN A 74 -9.90 12.57 7.50
C GLN A 74 -9.29 13.97 7.22
N THR A 75 -7.98 14.11 7.38
CA THR A 75 -7.26 15.37 7.17
C THR A 75 -6.44 15.41 5.88
N HIS A 76 -6.40 14.32 5.10
CA HIS A 76 -5.60 14.22 3.89
C HIS A 76 -6.05 15.23 2.83
N LEU A 77 -7.34 15.25 2.49
CA LEU A 77 -7.88 16.15 1.46
C LEU A 77 -7.63 17.65 1.78
N PRO A 78 -7.97 18.18 2.97
CA PRO A 78 -7.73 19.59 3.28
C PRO A 78 -6.24 19.96 3.25
N ILE A 79 -5.34 19.11 3.79
CA ILE A 79 -3.89 19.39 3.77
C ILE A 79 -3.33 19.33 2.35
N ALA A 80 -3.76 18.33 1.54
CA ALA A 80 -3.35 18.23 0.16
C ALA A 80 -3.76 19.46 -0.66
N LYS A 81 -4.96 20.03 -0.42
CA LYS A 81 -5.39 21.27 -1.07
C LYS A 81 -4.52 22.47 -0.71
N LEU A 82 -4.07 22.59 0.53
CA LEU A 82 -3.12 23.65 0.91
C LEU A 82 -1.81 23.53 0.13
N ALA A 83 -1.26 22.29 -0.01
CA ALA A 83 -0.07 22.06 -0.80
C ALA A 83 -0.28 22.38 -2.29
N ILE A 84 -1.42 21.97 -2.86
CA ILE A 84 -1.78 22.23 -4.25
C ILE A 84 -1.94 23.74 -4.50
N ASP A 85 -2.56 24.49 -3.60
CA ASP A 85 -2.70 25.95 -3.69
C ASP A 85 -1.34 26.67 -3.64
N ALA A 86 -0.38 26.12 -2.88
CA ALA A 86 1.01 26.58 -2.84
C ALA A 86 1.84 26.12 -4.07
N GLY A 87 1.27 25.29 -4.96
CA GLY A 87 1.98 24.73 -6.11
C GLY A 87 2.99 23.62 -5.75
N VAL A 88 2.89 23.05 -4.56
CA VAL A 88 3.83 22.04 -4.03
C VAL A 88 3.33 20.61 -4.33
N PRO A 89 4.09 19.79 -5.04
CA PRO A 89 3.82 18.37 -5.20
C PRO A 89 3.63 17.68 -3.86
N VAL A 90 2.65 16.77 -3.77
CA VAL A 90 2.30 16.12 -2.50
C VAL A 90 2.21 14.61 -2.61
N GLN A 91 2.87 13.90 -1.70
CA GLN A 91 2.68 12.49 -1.45
C GLN A 91 1.81 12.31 -0.21
N ILE A 92 0.79 11.49 -0.31
CA ILE A 92 -0.20 11.27 0.75
C ILE A 92 -0.13 9.81 1.19
N GLU A 93 -0.17 9.57 2.51
CA GLU A 93 -0.31 8.21 3.03
C GLU A 93 -1.62 7.55 2.60
N LYS A 94 -1.57 6.23 2.55
CA LYS A 94 -2.76 5.43 2.24
C LYS A 94 -3.73 5.36 3.44
N PRO A 95 -5.04 5.27 3.18
CA PRO A 95 -5.67 5.57 1.89
C PRO A 95 -5.56 7.06 1.57
N ILE A 96 -5.45 7.39 0.28
CA ILE A 96 -5.21 8.77 -0.17
C ILE A 96 -6.30 9.75 0.31
N THR A 97 -7.55 9.29 0.40
CA THR A 97 -8.72 9.99 0.94
C THR A 97 -9.62 8.99 1.68
N GLU A 98 -10.54 9.50 2.49
CA GLU A 98 -11.50 8.67 3.23
C GLU A 98 -12.53 8.02 2.31
N THR A 99 -13.03 8.77 1.32
CA THR A 99 -14.07 8.32 0.37
C THR A 99 -13.60 8.44 -1.08
N TYR A 100 -14.24 7.70 -1.98
CA TYR A 100 -13.99 7.83 -3.41
C TYR A 100 -14.43 9.20 -3.96
N ALA A 101 -15.48 9.80 -3.42
CA ALA A 101 -15.90 11.15 -3.78
C ALA A 101 -14.83 12.20 -3.44
N GLU A 102 -14.19 12.11 -2.29
CA GLU A 102 -13.05 12.96 -1.92
C GLU A 102 -11.84 12.73 -2.83
N PHE A 103 -11.59 11.48 -3.25
CA PHE A 103 -10.55 11.20 -4.25
C PHE A 103 -10.84 11.92 -5.58
N GLN A 104 -12.08 11.84 -6.06
CA GLN A 104 -12.47 12.54 -7.31
C GLN A 104 -12.27 14.05 -7.19
N GLU A 105 -12.63 14.62 -6.04
CA GLU A 105 -12.42 16.04 -5.74
C GLU A 105 -10.92 16.39 -5.74
N LEU A 106 -10.09 15.60 -5.06
CA LEU A 106 -8.63 15.78 -5.01
C LEU A 106 -7.99 15.70 -6.40
N ALA A 107 -8.34 14.67 -7.17
CA ALA A 107 -7.80 14.47 -8.50
C ALA A 107 -8.14 15.61 -9.47
N GLU A 108 -9.40 16.08 -9.44
CA GLU A 108 -9.82 17.23 -10.24
C GLU A 108 -9.14 18.52 -9.78
N TYR A 109 -8.99 18.71 -8.46
CA TYR A 109 -8.31 19.87 -7.90
C TYR A 109 -6.83 19.91 -8.32
N ALA A 110 -6.12 18.82 -8.18
CA ALA A 110 -4.73 18.67 -8.60
C ALA A 110 -4.56 18.93 -10.12
N ARG A 111 -5.43 18.32 -10.94
CA ARG A 111 -5.44 18.51 -12.40
C ARG A 111 -5.64 19.97 -12.78
N LYS A 112 -6.57 20.67 -12.13
CA LYS A 112 -6.87 22.09 -12.40
C LYS A 112 -5.69 23.00 -12.09
N HIS A 113 -4.93 22.70 -11.06
CA HIS A 113 -3.77 23.50 -10.63
C HIS A 113 -2.46 23.04 -11.26
N GLY A 114 -2.43 21.88 -11.96
CA GLY A 114 -1.23 21.32 -12.58
C GLY A 114 -0.20 20.82 -11.56
N VAL A 115 -0.65 20.40 -10.37
CA VAL A 115 0.21 19.93 -9.29
C VAL A 115 0.19 18.40 -9.23
N THR A 116 1.35 17.80 -9.04
CA THR A 116 1.50 16.35 -8.92
C THR A 116 1.06 15.88 -7.54
N VAL A 117 0.18 14.88 -7.52
CA VAL A 117 -0.27 14.17 -6.31
C VAL A 117 0.05 12.70 -6.46
N SER A 118 0.58 12.06 -5.42
CA SER A 118 0.83 10.62 -5.36
C SER A 118 0.35 10.01 -4.06
N GLU A 119 0.08 8.72 -4.09
CA GLU A 119 -0.31 7.92 -2.92
C GLU A 119 0.82 6.98 -2.49
N LYS A 120 0.89 6.71 -1.21
CA LYS A 120 1.88 5.80 -0.65
C LYS A 120 1.48 4.34 -0.82
N HIS A 121 1.96 3.70 -1.89
CA HIS A 121 1.79 2.27 -2.16
C HIS A 121 3.09 1.48 -1.87
N ASN A 122 3.58 1.59 -0.66
CA ASN A 122 4.92 1.12 -0.27
C ASN A 122 5.18 -0.36 -0.63
N HIS A 123 4.25 -1.29 -0.44
CA HIS A 123 4.47 -2.72 -0.74
C HIS A 123 4.66 -3.02 -2.23
N ASN A 124 4.28 -2.14 -3.14
CA ASN A 124 4.64 -2.25 -4.56
C ASN A 124 6.16 -2.21 -4.77
N PHE A 125 6.90 -1.67 -3.80
CA PHE A 125 8.35 -1.52 -3.82
C PHE A 125 9.10 -2.55 -2.97
N ASP A 126 8.40 -3.50 -2.36
CA ASP A 126 9.01 -4.65 -1.70
C ASP A 126 9.88 -5.44 -2.70
N PRO A 127 11.05 -5.94 -2.29
CA PRO A 127 11.98 -6.63 -3.19
C PRO A 127 11.35 -7.77 -3.98
N ALA A 128 10.50 -8.57 -3.32
CA ALA A 128 9.83 -9.70 -3.96
C ALA A 128 8.78 -9.22 -5.00
N VAL A 129 8.01 -8.15 -4.70
CA VAL A 129 7.03 -7.57 -5.62
C VAL A 129 7.72 -6.94 -6.83
N ARG A 130 8.82 -6.20 -6.60
CA ARG A 130 9.62 -5.63 -7.69
C ARG A 130 10.21 -6.70 -8.61
N ALA A 131 10.65 -7.83 -8.04
CA ALA A 131 11.15 -8.95 -8.84
C ALA A 131 10.04 -9.57 -9.70
N ALA A 132 8.86 -9.80 -9.12
CA ALA A 132 7.71 -10.35 -9.84
C ALA A 132 7.19 -9.40 -10.94
N THR A 133 6.99 -8.12 -10.61
CA THR A 133 6.54 -7.11 -11.60
C THR A 133 7.55 -6.89 -12.72
N LYS A 134 8.85 -7.03 -12.43
CA LYS A 134 9.88 -7.02 -13.47
C LYS A 134 9.68 -8.18 -14.45
N LYS A 135 9.46 -9.40 -13.96
CA LYS A 135 9.23 -10.59 -14.80
C LYS A 135 7.97 -10.45 -15.65
N ILE A 136 6.88 -9.89 -15.09
CA ILE A 136 5.66 -9.59 -15.86
C ILE A 136 6.00 -8.62 -17.00
N ARG A 137 6.61 -7.49 -16.69
CA ARG A 137 6.93 -6.43 -17.65
C ARG A 137 7.89 -6.91 -18.75
N ASP A 138 8.87 -7.73 -18.40
CA ASP A 138 9.88 -8.25 -19.33
C ASP A 138 9.34 -9.42 -20.18
N GLY A 139 8.08 -9.87 -19.95
CA GLY A 139 7.42 -10.95 -20.70
C GLY A 139 7.93 -12.35 -20.34
N GLU A 140 8.68 -12.50 -19.25
CA GLU A 140 9.29 -13.79 -18.84
C GLU A 140 8.25 -14.86 -18.45
N LEU A 141 7.01 -14.43 -18.13
CA LEU A 141 5.94 -15.32 -17.68
C LEU A 141 5.01 -15.79 -18.81
N GLY A 142 5.12 -15.21 -20.02
CA GLY A 142 4.08 -15.29 -21.02
C GLY A 142 2.86 -14.45 -20.62
N ASP A 143 1.69 -14.74 -21.17
CA ASP A 143 0.46 -14.02 -20.85
C ASP A 143 -0.05 -14.35 -19.45
N VAL A 144 -0.22 -13.33 -18.62
CA VAL A 144 -0.84 -13.48 -17.29
C VAL A 144 -2.33 -13.74 -17.48
N ARG A 145 -2.83 -14.80 -16.84
CA ARG A 145 -4.25 -15.22 -16.91
C ARG A 145 -5.02 -14.92 -15.63
N GLY A 146 -4.33 -14.87 -14.50
CA GLY A 146 -4.97 -14.59 -13.21
C GLY A 146 -3.99 -14.13 -12.15
N VAL A 147 -4.50 -13.37 -11.18
CA VAL A 147 -3.76 -12.94 -9.99
C VAL A 147 -4.66 -13.09 -8.77
N ASP A 148 -4.16 -13.80 -7.76
CA ASP A 148 -4.80 -13.90 -6.45
C ASP A 148 -3.90 -13.30 -5.39
N VAL A 149 -4.41 -12.32 -4.64
CA VAL A 149 -3.74 -11.75 -3.47
C VAL A 149 -4.45 -12.22 -2.21
N ILE A 150 -3.71 -12.91 -1.35
CA ILE A 150 -4.17 -13.37 -0.04
C ILE A 150 -3.42 -12.57 1.02
N TYR A 151 -4.18 -11.86 1.86
CA TYR A 151 -3.63 -10.99 2.89
C TYR A 151 -4.38 -11.22 4.19
N THR A 152 -3.83 -12.05 5.06
CA THR A 152 -4.44 -12.38 6.34
C THR A 152 -3.54 -11.99 7.50
N GLY A 153 -4.11 -11.76 8.67
CA GLY A 153 -3.35 -11.36 9.84
C GLY A 153 -4.19 -11.31 11.11
N SER A 154 -3.53 -10.95 12.20
CA SER A 154 -4.16 -10.89 13.51
C SER A 154 -4.94 -9.59 13.75
N SER A 155 -4.81 -8.57 12.89
CA SER A 155 -5.51 -7.29 13.06
C SER A 155 -7.01 -7.49 13.14
N ARG A 156 -7.62 -6.81 14.11
CA ARG A 156 -9.06 -6.79 14.35
C ARG A 156 -9.57 -5.36 14.30
N PRO A 157 -10.86 -5.14 14.03
CA PRO A 157 -11.45 -3.80 13.99
C PRO A 157 -11.19 -2.95 15.23
N ASP A 158 -11.20 -3.56 16.42
CA ASP A 158 -11.06 -2.90 17.72
C ASP A 158 -9.60 -2.77 18.22
N ASP A 159 -8.62 -3.18 17.43
CA ASP A 159 -7.21 -3.04 17.79
C ASP A 159 -6.79 -1.55 17.89
N PRO A 160 -6.18 -1.12 19.02
CA PRO A 160 -5.88 0.31 19.24
C PRO A 160 -4.50 0.75 18.70
N ASN A 161 -3.93 0.06 17.70
CA ASN A 161 -2.54 0.20 17.32
C ASN A 161 -2.15 1.58 16.76
N ARG A 162 -3.09 2.29 16.10
CA ARG A 162 -2.80 3.54 15.39
C ARG A 162 -3.50 4.77 15.98
N GLY A 163 -4.20 4.60 17.08
CA GLY A 163 -4.93 5.65 17.76
C GLY A 163 -6.44 5.60 17.51
N PRO A 164 -7.21 6.51 18.12
CA PRO A 164 -8.67 6.40 18.16
C PRO A 164 -9.36 6.65 16.81
N TRP A 165 -8.69 7.32 15.86
CA TRP A 165 -9.28 7.69 14.56
C TRP A 165 -9.64 6.49 13.67
N ASN A 166 -8.86 5.40 13.75
CA ASN A 166 -9.13 4.19 12.99
C ASN A 166 -10.40 3.46 13.46
N LEU A 167 -10.78 3.64 14.72
CA LEU A 167 -12.02 3.06 15.26
C LEU A 167 -13.30 3.74 14.74
N GLU A 168 -13.17 4.82 13.99
CA GLU A 168 -14.25 5.50 13.29
C GLU A 168 -14.49 4.92 11.89
N LEU A 169 -13.55 4.13 11.37
CA LEU A 169 -13.70 3.43 10.10
C LEU A 169 -14.69 2.27 10.24
N ALA A 170 -15.40 1.94 9.17
CA ALA A 170 -16.42 0.87 9.15
C ALA A 170 -15.87 -0.50 9.53
N GLY A 171 -14.64 -0.83 9.16
CA GLY A 171 -13.90 -2.02 9.55
C GLY A 171 -12.78 -1.77 10.57
N GLY A 172 -12.74 -0.59 11.19
CA GLY A 172 -11.75 -0.25 12.21
C GLY A 172 -10.29 -0.39 11.76
N GLU A 173 -9.42 -0.82 12.67
CA GLU A 173 -7.99 -1.10 12.37
C GLU A 173 -7.81 -2.14 11.26
N PHE A 174 -8.72 -3.11 11.12
CA PHE A 174 -8.68 -4.08 10.04
C PHE A 174 -8.79 -3.42 8.67
N GLU A 175 -9.71 -2.45 8.51
CA GLU A 175 -9.92 -1.72 7.26
C GLU A 175 -8.68 -0.94 6.82
N GLU A 176 -7.96 -0.38 7.77
CA GLU A 176 -6.75 0.41 7.51
C GLU A 176 -5.67 -0.40 6.76
N GLY A 177 -5.65 -1.72 6.95
CA GLY A 177 -4.75 -2.63 6.27
C GLY A 177 -5.14 -3.02 4.84
N ILE A 178 -6.42 -2.85 4.45
CA ILE A 178 -6.97 -3.36 3.17
C ILE A 178 -6.41 -2.66 1.92
N PRO A 179 -6.07 -1.37 1.92
CA PRO A 179 -5.45 -0.75 0.74
C PRO A 179 -4.23 -1.51 0.22
N HIS A 180 -3.42 -2.11 1.12
CA HIS A 180 -2.22 -2.85 0.73
C HIS A 180 -2.49 -4.01 -0.26
N PRO A 181 -3.31 -5.02 0.05
CA PRO A 181 -3.61 -6.09 -0.91
C PRO A 181 -4.38 -5.60 -2.13
N VAL A 182 -5.18 -4.53 -2.02
CA VAL A 182 -5.90 -3.94 -3.14
C VAL A 182 -4.93 -3.39 -4.18
N TYR A 183 -4.01 -2.49 -3.80
CA TYR A 183 -3.07 -1.95 -4.77
C TYR A 183 -2.04 -2.98 -5.27
N LEU A 184 -1.70 -4.01 -4.47
CA LEU A 184 -0.88 -5.13 -4.92
C LEU A 184 -1.55 -5.93 -6.04
N THR A 185 -2.87 -6.14 -5.95
CA THR A 185 -3.66 -6.79 -7.01
C THR A 185 -3.66 -5.94 -8.27
N LEU A 186 -3.90 -4.62 -8.14
CA LEU A 186 -3.84 -3.68 -9.28
C LEU A 186 -2.46 -3.67 -9.94
N ARG A 187 -1.39 -3.66 -9.15
CA ARG A 187 0.00 -3.63 -9.62
C ARG A 187 0.41 -4.87 -10.40
N THR A 188 -0.08 -6.04 -9.99
CA THR A 188 0.35 -7.33 -10.55
C THR A 188 -0.63 -7.90 -11.58
N GLY A 189 -1.91 -7.59 -11.45
CA GLY A 189 -2.97 -8.11 -12.32
C GLY A 189 -3.50 -7.09 -13.33
N GLY A 190 -3.35 -5.80 -13.07
CA GLY A 190 -3.94 -4.72 -13.87
C GLY A 190 -5.24 -4.19 -13.29
N TYR A 191 -5.82 -3.20 -13.98
CA TYR A 191 -7.01 -2.50 -13.50
C TYR A 191 -8.31 -3.17 -13.97
N PRO A 192 -9.40 -3.04 -13.19
CA PRO A 192 -10.72 -3.46 -13.63
C PRO A 192 -11.10 -2.80 -14.97
N ARG A 193 -11.71 -3.56 -15.88
CA ARG A 193 -12.18 -3.04 -17.19
C ARG A 193 -13.28 -1.99 -17.06
N SER A 194 -14.06 -2.05 -15.97
CA SER A 194 -15.10 -1.07 -15.64
C SER A 194 -15.46 -1.22 -14.16
N GLU A 195 -16.15 -0.24 -13.60
CA GLU A 195 -16.70 -0.30 -12.24
C GLU A 195 -17.68 -1.48 -12.09
N ASP A 196 -18.55 -1.70 -13.06
CA ASP A 196 -19.51 -2.83 -13.09
C ASP A 196 -18.84 -4.23 -13.14
N ALA A 197 -17.55 -4.30 -13.43
CA ALA A 197 -16.82 -5.57 -13.45
C ALA A 197 -16.33 -5.99 -12.06
N VAL A 198 -16.46 -5.11 -11.06
CA VAL A 198 -16.03 -5.34 -9.68
C VAL A 198 -17.13 -6.01 -8.89
N GLN A 199 -16.77 -6.98 -8.08
CA GLN A 199 -17.65 -7.63 -7.11
C GLN A 199 -16.94 -7.69 -5.76
N ALA A 200 -17.60 -7.25 -4.70
CA ALA A 200 -17.15 -7.36 -3.33
C ALA A 200 -18.00 -8.34 -2.54
N SER A 201 -17.42 -8.90 -1.49
CA SER A 201 -18.14 -9.66 -0.47
C SER A 201 -17.48 -9.39 0.88
N THR A 202 -18.27 -9.23 1.91
CA THR A 202 -17.80 -8.96 3.27
C THR A 202 -18.34 -9.97 4.27
N ALA A 203 -17.67 -10.08 5.40
CA ALA A 203 -18.12 -10.88 6.52
C ALA A 203 -17.66 -10.23 7.85
N LEU A 204 -18.48 -10.39 8.87
CA LEU A 204 -18.10 -10.08 10.25
C LEU A 204 -18.04 -11.42 11.01
N PHE A 205 -16.85 -11.84 11.43
CA PHE A 205 -16.62 -13.16 12.04
C PHE A 205 -16.76 -13.14 13.55
N ASP A 206 -16.38 -12.04 14.18
CA ASP A 206 -16.39 -11.88 15.63
C ASP A 206 -17.38 -10.79 16.07
N ASP A 207 -17.83 -10.86 17.32
CA ASP A 207 -18.61 -9.81 17.98
C ASP A 207 -17.65 -8.82 18.65
N TYR A 208 -17.94 -7.52 18.54
CA TYR A 208 -17.14 -6.43 19.10
C TYR A 208 -17.98 -5.52 19.99
N ASP A 209 -17.37 -4.87 20.98
CA ASP A 209 -18.04 -3.90 21.86
C ASP A 209 -18.54 -2.65 21.12
N ARG A 210 -17.98 -2.38 19.92
CA ARG A 210 -18.39 -1.31 19.01
C ARG A 210 -19.02 -1.90 17.75
N GLU A 211 -19.82 -1.10 17.07
CA GLU A 211 -20.40 -1.49 15.79
C GLU A 211 -19.38 -1.34 14.66
N PHE A 212 -18.79 -2.46 14.25
CA PHE A 212 -18.02 -2.57 13.01
C PHE A 212 -18.83 -3.31 11.94
N SER A 213 -18.51 -3.07 10.68
CA SER A 213 -19.25 -3.65 9.57
C SER A 213 -18.65 -4.95 9.07
N TYR A 214 -17.35 -5.14 9.18
CA TYR A 214 -16.66 -6.31 8.66
C TYR A 214 -15.25 -6.46 9.25
N ASP A 215 -14.77 -7.71 9.29
CA ASP A 215 -13.40 -8.12 9.61
C ASP A 215 -12.86 -9.15 8.61
N GLY A 216 -13.63 -9.38 7.52
CA GLY A 216 -13.25 -10.11 6.34
C GLY A 216 -13.80 -9.47 5.08
N ALA A 217 -12.99 -9.41 4.01
CA ALA A 217 -13.38 -8.87 2.71
C ALA A 217 -12.77 -9.67 1.56
N GLN A 218 -13.51 -9.75 0.47
CA GLN A 218 -13.03 -10.30 -0.79
C GLN A 218 -13.49 -9.42 -1.95
N LEU A 219 -12.55 -9.14 -2.87
CA LEU A 219 -12.81 -8.47 -4.14
C LEU A 219 -12.49 -9.41 -5.28
N GLN A 220 -13.22 -9.29 -6.39
CA GLN A 220 -12.89 -9.93 -7.66
C GLN A 220 -13.26 -9.02 -8.82
N TYR A 221 -12.47 -9.05 -9.88
CA TYR A 221 -12.73 -8.32 -11.11
C TYR A 221 -12.00 -8.94 -12.32
N VAL A 222 -12.33 -8.46 -13.51
CA VAL A 222 -11.68 -8.83 -14.76
C VAL A 222 -11.11 -7.57 -15.41
N THR A 223 -9.88 -7.64 -15.91
CA THR A 223 -9.24 -6.55 -16.64
C THR A 223 -9.68 -6.50 -18.11
N ASP A 224 -9.31 -5.44 -18.85
CA ASP A 224 -9.54 -5.35 -20.29
C ASP A 224 -8.87 -6.49 -21.07
N ASP A 225 -7.69 -6.92 -20.65
CA ASP A 225 -6.93 -8.03 -21.23
C ASP A 225 -7.46 -9.41 -20.80
N GLY A 226 -8.51 -9.46 -19.98
CA GLY A 226 -9.14 -10.70 -19.53
C GLY A 226 -8.45 -11.38 -18.35
N VAL A 227 -7.56 -10.71 -17.64
CA VAL A 227 -6.94 -11.25 -16.43
C VAL A 227 -7.98 -11.32 -15.31
N LEU A 228 -8.11 -12.48 -14.68
CA LEU A 228 -8.97 -12.70 -13.51
C LEU A 228 -8.21 -12.30 -12.23
N CYS A 229 -8.71 -11.31 -11.51
CA CYS A 229 -8.08 -10.79 -10.30
C CYS A 229 -8.94 -11.04 -9.07
N THR A 230 -8.32 -11.52 -7.99
CA THR A 230 -8.96 -11.65 -6.69
C THR A 230 -8.09 -11.08 -5.57
N THR A 231 -8.74 -10.46 -4.60
CA THR A 231 -8.12 -10.02 -3.35
C THR A 231 -8.91 -10.61 -2.18
N LYS A 232 -8.26 -11.29 -1.27
CA LYS A 232 -8.88 -11.80 -0.04
C LYS A 232 -8.16 -11.29 1.19
N VAL A 233 -8.90 -10.66 2.10
CA VAL A 233 -8.40 -10.11 3.36
C VAL A 233 -9.18 -10.69 4.51
N LEU A 234 -8.49 -11.24 5.52
CA LEU A 234 -9.12 -11.81 6.71
C LEU A 234 -8.40 -11.32 7.98
N GLY A 235 -9.15 -10.71 8.88
CA GLY A 235 -8.72 -10.33 10.21
C GLY A 235 -8.74 -11.50 11.20
N GLY A 236 -8.17 -11.30 12.39
CA GLY A 236 -8.21 -12.27 13.49
C GLY A 236 -7.57 -13.63 13.21
N THR A 237 -6.76 -13.77 12.15
CA THR A 237 -6.18 -15.03 11.70
C THR A 237 -4.65 -15.05 11.85
N LYS A 238 -4.02 -16.19 11.57
CA LYS A 238 -2.55 -16.24 11.45
C LYS A 238 -2.14 -15.62 10.11
N PRO A 239 -1.00 -14.89 10.06
CA PRO A 239 -0.61 -14.14 8.87
C PRO A 239 -0.21 -15.07 7.71
N VAL A 240 -0.87 -14.85 6.57
CA VAL A 240 -0.47 -15.33 5.24
C VAL A 240 -0.56 -14.13 4.30
N ARG A 241 0.53 -13.76 3.66
CA ARG A 241 0.58 -12.63 2.73
C ARG A 241 1.27 -13.06 1.46
N GLN A 242 0.48 -13.39 0.44
CA GLN A 242 0.97 -13.98 -0.81
C GLN A 242 0.28 -13.37 -2.01
N ILE A 243 1.04 -13.28 -3.11
CA ILE A 243 0.53 -13.02 -4.45
C ILE A 243 0.79 -14.26 -5.28
N LEU A 244 -0.27 -14.82 -5.87
CA LEU A 244 -0.19 -15.92 -6.83
C LEU A 244 -0.43 -15.32 -8.22
N ILE A 245 0.53 -15.48 -9.12
CA ILE A 245 0.45 -15.01 -10.50
C ILE A 245 0.39 -16.23 -11.41
N HIS A 246 -0.73 -16.40 -12.10
CA HIS A 246 -0.98 -17.51 -13.02
C HIS A 246 -0.73 -17.04 -14.45
N ALA A 247 0.24 -17.64 -15.11
CA ALA A 247 0.64 -17.25 -16.46
C ALA A 247 1.01 -18.48 -17.33
N GLU A 248 1.14 -18.27 -18.63
CA GLU A 248 1.26 -19.35 -19.60
C GLU A 248 2.57 -20.12 -19.52
N GLU A 249 3.71 -19.42 -19.37
CA GLU A 249 5.03 -20.03 -19.42
C GLU A 249 5.58 -20.32 -18.02
N CYS A 250 5.30 -19.44 -17.05
CA CYS A 250 5.74 -19.59 -15.67
C CYS A 250 4.81 -18.86 -14.72
N SER A 251 4.23 -19.58 -13.75
CA SER A 251 3.47 -18.99 -12.65
C SER A 251 4.37 -18.68 -11.47
N LEU A 252 3.98 -17.68 -10.66
CA LEU A 252 4.76 -17.27 -9.50
C LEU A 252 3.96 -17.40 -8.20
N THR A 253 4.64 -17.77 -7.13
CA THR A 253 4.20 -17.51 -5.75
C THR A 253 5.14 -16.49 -5.13
N VAL A 254 4.62 -15.31 -4.81
CA VAL A 254 5.35 -14.24 -4.12
C VAL A 254 4.93 -14.24 -2.67
N ASP A 255 5.85 -14.53 -1.76
CA ASP A 255 5.62 -14.50 -0.32
C ASP A 255 6.12 -13.18 0.25
N LEU A 256 5.19 -12.33 0.71
CA LEU A 256 5.49 -10.98 1.21
C LEU A 256 6.10 -10.99 2.62
N LEU A 257 5.88 -12.05 3.40
CA LEU A 257 6.46 -12.15 4.75
C LEU A 257 7.93 -12.57 4.69
N SER A 258 8.25 -13.53 3.83
CA SER A 258 9.62 -13.99 3.64
C SER A 258 10.38 -13.24 2.55
N GLN A 259 9.70 -12.36 1.79
CA GLN A 259 10.25 -11.63 0.65
C GLN A 259 10.92 -12.57 -0.37
N THR A 260 10.23 -13.66 -0.73
CA THR A 260 10.71 -14.67 -1.68
C THR A 260 9.76 -14.84 -2.85
N VAL A 261 10.31 -15.20 -4.00
CA VAL A 261 9.57 -15.55 -5.22
C VAL A 261 9.88 -17.00 -5.55
N ILE A 262 8.84 -17.79 -5.78
CA ILE A 262 8.94 -19.18 -6.20
C ILE A 262 8.37 -19.30 -7.60
N GLU A 263 9.13 -19.89 -8.50
CA GLU A 263 8.76 -20.09 -9.89
C GLU A 263 8.16 -21.49 -10.11
N HIS A 264 7.09 -21.54 -10.90
CA HIS A 264 6.39 -22.76 -11.28
C HIS A 264 6.40 -22.86 -12.82
N ASP A 265 7.51 -23.37 -13.35
CA ASP A 265 7.80 -23.46 -14.79
C ASP A 265 7.56 -24.85 -15.40
N ARG A 266 7.09 -25.80 -14.59
CA ARG A 266 6.94 -27.19 -15.02
C ARG A 266 5.49 -27.62 -15.07
N ASP A 267 5.15 -28.31 -16.16
CA ASP A 267 3.88 -29.03 -16.27
C ASP A 267 3.71 -30.08 -15.17
N TYR A 268 2.50 -30.19 -14.66
CA TYR A 268 2.16 -31.21 -13.68
C TYR A 268 2.24 -32.61 -14.31
N LYS A 269 3.30 -33.36 -13.96
CA LYS A 269 3.43 -34.79 -14.26
C LYS A 269 3.31 -35.62 -12.98
N ARG A 270 2.45 -36.64 -13.00
CA ARG A 270 2.17 -37.49 -11.82
C ARG A 270 3.32 -38.42 -11.43
N SER A 271 4.60 -38.11 -11.71
CA SER A 271 5.74 -38.91 -11.35
C SER A 271 6.33 -38.48 -10.02
N ALA A 272 6.85 -39.47 -9.24
CA ALA A 272 7.56 -39.21 -8.01
C ALA A 272 8.81 -38.32 -8.24
N ALA A 273 9.49 -38.53 -9.37
CA ALA A 273 10.67 -37.75 -9.75
C ALA A 273 10.32 -36.28 -9.99
N THR A 274 9.22 -35.98 -10.72
CA THR A 274 8.79 -34.62 -10.95
C THR A 274 8.42 -33.89 -9.65
N ARG A 275 7.74 -34.59 -8.73
CA ARG A 275 7.42 -34.01 -7.40
C ARG A 275 8.68 -33.71 -6.60
N ALA A 276 9.68 -34.60 -6.62
CA ALA A 276 10.94 -34.39 -5.93
C ALA A 276 11.69 -33.17 -6.51
N LEU A 277 11.75 -33.07 -7.84
CA LEU A 277 12.38 -31.92 -8.52
C LEU A 277 11.69 -30.62 -8.19
N ASN A 278 10.36 -30.52 -8.26
CA ASN A 278 9.61 -29.31 -7.91
C ASN A 278 9.86 -28.89 -6.45
N ASN A 279 9.94 -29.86 -5.52
CA ASN A 279 10.26 -29.54 -4.13
C ASN A 279 11.70 -29.02 -3.96
N VAL A 280 12.67 -29.54 -4.73
CA VAL A 280 14.06 -29.07 -4.72
C VAL A 280 14.14 -27.67 -5.30
N ASP A 281 13.49 -27.40 -6.44
CA ASP A 281 13.49 -26.09 -7.07
C ASP A 281 12.86 -25.04 -6.13
N GLY A 282 11.67 -25.30 -5.60
CA GLY A 282 11.04 -24.39 -4.64
C GLY A 282 11.85 -24.17 -3.34
N ALA A 283 12.63 -25.18 -2.91
CA ALA A 283 13.55 -25.02 -1.78
C ALA A 283 14.75 -24.15 -2.16
N LEU A 284 15.28 -24.28 -3.38
CA LEU A 284 16.37 -23.45 -3.88
C LEU A 284 15.93 -22.00 -4.06
N ASP A 285 14.73 -21.75 -4.59
CA ASP A 285 14.18 -20.40 -4.75
C ASP A 285 14.04 -19.69 -3.39
N ARG A 286 13.53 -20.40 -2.38
CA ARG A 286 13.46 -19.84 -1.02
C ARG A 286 14.84 -19.58 -0.44
N LEU A 287 15.79 -20.48 -0.64
CA LEU A 287 17.16 -20.31 -0.13
C LEU A 287 17.85 -19.13 -0.82
N THR A 288 17.76 -19.03 -2.13
CA THR A 288 18.37 -17.92 -2.91
C THR A 288 17.74 -16.58 -2.54
N GLY A 289 16.41 -16.51 -2.40
CA GLY A 289 15.69 -15.33 -1.91
C GLY A 289 16.12 -14.93 -0.50
N THR A 290 16.20 -15.90 0.42
CA THR A 290 16.68 -15.65 1.80
C THR A 290 18.12 -15.12 1.81
N VAL A 291 19.02 -15.69 1.01
CA VAL A 291 20.41 -15.20 0.89
C VAL A 291 20.46 -13.78 0.29
N ALA A 292 19.62 -13.50 -0.72
CA ALA A 292 19.54 -12.18 -1.31
C ALA A 292 19.08 -11.14 -0.27
N ASN A 293 18.04 -11.46 0.51
CA ASN A 293 17.52 -10.63 1.58
C ASN A 293 18.59 -10.40 2.68
N ALA A 294 19.24 -11.46 3.14
CA ALA A 294 20.32 -11.35 4.13
C ALA A 294 21.49 -10.47 3.63
N ARG A 295 21.85 -10.56 2.35
CA ARG A 295 22.86 -9.69 1.73
C ARG A 295 22.39 -8.25 1.63
N ALA A 296 21.11 -8.01 1.31
CA ALA A 296 20.54 -6.68 1.30
C ALA A 296 20.59 -6.05 2.68
N VAL A 297 20.14 -6.79 3.72
CA VAL A 297 20.21 -6.40 5.12
C VAL A 297 21.65 -6.09 5.54
N ALA A 298 22.60 -7.00 5.30
CA ALA A 298 24.01 -6.79 5.67
C ALA A 298 24.66 -5.59 4.95
N ARG A 299 24.27 -5.32 3.71
CA ARG A 299 24.76 -4.16 2.95
C ARG A 299 24.24 -2.86 3.57
N ARG A 300 22.99 -2.83 3.97
CA ARG A 300 22.33 -1.70 4.63
C ARG A 300 22.92 -1.38 6.00
N ALA A 301 23.10 -2.41 6.85
CA ALA A 301 23.75 -2.27 8.15
C ALA A 301 25.15 -1.66 8.06
N ARG A 302 25.88 -1.93 6.97
CA ARG A 302 27.19 -1.31 6.72
C ARG A 302 27.12 0.16 6.32
N MET A 303 26.02 0.59 5.72
CA MET A 303 25.81 1.98 5.30
C MET A 303 25.33 2.85 6.46
N SER A 304 24.48 2.32 7.34
CA SER A 304 23.90 3.05 8.47
C SER A 304 24.70 2.93 9.78
N GLY A 305 25.55 1.91 9.91
CA GLY A 305 26.28 1.65 11.15
C GLY A 305 25.45 1.06 12.29
N ASP A 306 24.13 0.96 12.13
CA ASP A 306 23.18 0.45 13.12
C ASP A 306 22.22 -0.56 12.52
N TRP A 307 21.95 -1.67 13.24
CA TRP A 307 21.03 -2.70 12.82
C TRP A 307 19.57 -2.31 13.03
N ASP A 308 19.27 -1.42 13.97
CA ASP A 308 17.91 -0.94 14.24
C ASP A 308 17.43 0.01 13.15
N THR A 309 18.34 0.72 12.49
CA THR A 309 18.04 1.53 11.29
C THR A 309 17.76 0.71 10.03
N LEU A 310 17.70 -0.62 10.11
CA LEU A 310 17.23 -1.47 9.00
C LEU A 310 15.76 -1.23 8.59
N ARG A 311 15.00 -0.53 9.41
CA ARG A 311 13.70 0.02 9.03
C ARG A 311 13.79 0.97 7.81
N LEU A 312 14.95 1.56 7.57
CA LEU A 312 15.17 2.68 6.67
C LEU A 312 15.25 2.35 5.19
N LEU A 313 15.64 1.15 4.83
CA LEU A 313 15.68 0.73 3.42
C LEU A 313 14.54 -0.24 3.14
N ASN A 314 13.38 0.07 3.67
CA ASN A 314 12.15 -0.61 3.37
C ASN A 314 11.55 -0.09 2.05
N ALA A 315 10.42 -0.62 1.70
CA ALA A 315 9.67 -0.26 0.51
C ALA A 315 9.33 1.24 0.43
N HIS A 316 9.17 1.94 1.57
CA HIS A 316 8.94 3.39 1.60
C HIS A 316 10.09 4.18 1.00
N TYR A 317 11.34 3.84 1.36
CA TYR A 317 12.52 4.49 0.77
C TYR A 317 12.57 4.32 -0.75
N TYR A 318 12.31 3.11 -1.26
CA TYR A 318 12.34 2.88 -2.70
C TYR A 318 11.27 3.63 -3.47
N GLN A 319 10.08 3.81 -2.89
CA GLN A 319 9.06 4.66 -3.48
C GLN A 319 9.51 6.13 -3.46
N ASN A 320 9.98 6.64 -2.32
CA ASN A 320 10.48 8.02 -2.22
C ASN A 320 11.61 8.28 -3.21
N ASP A 321 12.57 7.35 -3.39
CA ASP A 321 13.65 7.50 -4.36
C ASP A 321 13.13 7.51 -5.81
N ALA A 322 12.14 6.70 -6.13
CA ALA A 322 11.54 6.69 -7.47
C ALA A 322 10.75 7.97 -7.76
N GLU A 323 9.95 8.44 -6.80
CA GLU A 323 9.17 9.69 -6.93
C GLU A 323 10.08 10.92 -6.99
N SER A 324 11.13 10.98 -6.15
CA SER A 324 12.10 12.09 -6.21
C SER A 324 12.79 12.21 -7.56
N ARG A 325 13.04 11.09 -8.25
CA ARG A 325 13.59 11.09 -9.62
C ARG A 325 12.60 11.68 -10.62
N ALA A 326 11.31 11.32 -10.52
CA ALA A 326 10.27 11.85 -11.40
C ALA A 326 10.09 13.36 -11.19
N LEU A 327 10.09 13.82 -9.94
CA LEU A 327 10.00 15.24 -9.60
C LEU A 327 11.22 16.03 -10.08
N GLU A 328 12.45 15.53 -9.86
CA GLU A 328 13.68 16.17 -10.38
C GLU A 328 13.67 16.26 -11.91
N ALA A 329 13.11 15.27 -12.60
CA ALA A 329 12.99 15.28 -14.06
C ALA A 329 11.87 16.19 -14.57
N GLY A 330 10.98 16.66 -13.71
CA GLY A 330 9.79 17.43 -14.09
C GLY A 330 8.83 16.60 -14.96
N ASP A 331 8.77 15.28 -14.75
CA ASP A 331 7.99 14.32 -15.53
C ASP A 331 6.91 13.67 -14.65
N PRO A 332 5.71 14.24 -14.60
CA PRO A 332 4.59 13.69 -13.81
C PRO A 332 4.18 12.28 -14.28
N ASP A 333 4.39 11.95 -15.56
CA ASP A 333 4.03 10.65 -16.13
C ASP A 333 5.00 9.54 -15.68
N ALA A 334 6.18 9.92 -15.19
CA ALA A 334 7.15 9.00 -14.60
C ALA A 334 6.87 8.68 -13.12
N MET A 335 5.79 9.23 -12.53
CA MET A 335 5.43 8.89 -11.14
C MET A 335 5.16 7.38 -11.02
N PRO A 336 5.80 6.69 -10.04
CA PRO A 336 5.74 5.24 -9.96
C PRO A 336 4.39 4.71 -9.48
N VAL A 337 3.58 5.57 -8.84
CA VAL A 337 2.19 5.32 -8.48
C VAL A 337 1.34 6.39 -9.19
N PRO A 338 0.76 6.07 -10.36
CA PRO A 338 -0.07 7.02 -11.08
C PRO A 338 -1.43 7.17 -10.39
N LEU A 339 -2.06 8.36 -10.51
CA LEU A 339 -3.39 8.62 -9.93
C LEU A 339 -4.48 7.64 -10.43
N SER A 340 -4.28 6.98 -11.57
CA SER A 340 -5.17 5.90 -12.03
C SER A 340 -5.15 4.68 -11.12
N GLU A 341 -4.00 4.37 -10.49
CA GLU A 341 -3.90 3.29 -9.50
C GLU A 341 -4.59 3.69 -8.19
N SER A 342 -4.36 4.92 -7.71
CA SER A 342 -5.04 5.47 -6.54
C SER A 342 -6.56 5.57 -6.73
N ARG A 343 -7.01 5.94 -7.96
CA ARG A 343 -8.43 5.93 -8.30
C ARG A 343 -9.07 4.55 -8.08
N TRP A 344 -8.44 3.53 -8.62
CA TRP A 344 -8.95 2.18 -8.46
C TRP A 344 -8.83 1.66 -7.02
N THR A 345 -7.77 2.02 -6.31
CA THR A 345 -7.64 1.68 -4.89
C THR A 345 -8.79 2.29 -4.09
N SER A 346 -9.06 3.59 -4.26
CA SER A 346 -10.16 4.28 -3.57
C SER A 346 -11.54 3.72 -3.96
N TYR A 347 -11.78 3.45 -5.25
CA TYR A 347 -13.03 2.85 -5.72
C TYR A 347 -13.26 1.45 -5.13
N LEU A 348 -12.24 0.58 -5.15
CA LEU A 348 -12.35 -0.77 -4.62
C LEU A 348 -12.55 -0.80 -3.10
N MET A 349 -12.01 0.18 -2.38
CA MET A 349 -12.28 0.36 -0.95
C MET A 349 -13.73 0.78 -0.69
N GLU A 350 -14.27 1.69 -1.53
CA GLU A 350 -15.68 2.10 -1.42
C GLU A 350 -16.63 0.91 -1.69
N GLU A 351 -16.38 0.09 -2.71
CA GLU A 351 -17.16 -1.11 -3.00
C GLU A 351 -17.22 -2.09 -1.81
N ILE A 352 -16.12 -2.25 -1.07
CA ILE A 352 -16.11 -3.05 0.16
C ILE A 352 -17.05 -2.44 1.21
N ARG A 353 -16.95 -1.12 1.44
CA ARG A 353 -17.77 -0.41 2.43
C ARG A 353 -19.25 -0.42 2.09
N GLU A 354 -19.60 -0.17 0.81
CA GLU A 354 -20.97 -0.20 0.32
C GLU A 354 -21.59 -1.61 0.44
N THR A 355 -20.80 -2.65 0.08
CA THR A 355 -21.23 -4.04 0.26
C THR A 355 -21.49 -4.36 1.73
N ALA A 356 -20.59 -3.97 2.63
CA ALA A 356 -20.76 -4.20 4.06
C ALA A 356 -21.95 -3.44 4.65
N ALA A 357 -22.27 -2.24 4.15
CA ALA A 357 -23.42 -1.46 4.56
C ALA A 357 -24.75 -2.09 4.08
N ALA A 358 -24.76 -2.63 2.84
CA ALA A 358 -25.92 -3.30 2.28
C ALA A 358 -26.26 -4.61 3.02
N ASP A 359 -25.25 -5.40 3.38
CA ASP A 359 -25.42 -6.66 4.13
C ASP A 359 -26.04 -6.44 5.52
N ARG A 360 -25.83 -5.27 6.13
CA ARG A 360 -26.46 -4.88 7.40
C ARG A 360 -27.92 -4.43 7.26
N GLY A 361 -28.32 -3.93 6.10
CA GLY A 361 -29.67 -3.43 5.83
C GLY A 361 -30.67 -4.53 5.49
N GLU A 362 -30.25 -5.76 5.19
CA GLU A 362 -31.15 -6.88 4.99
C GLU A 362 -31.55 -7.51 6.34
N PRO A 363 -32.86 -7.64 6.65
CA PRO A 363 -33.32 -8.33 7.86
C PRO A 363 -32.82 -9.78 7.84
N GLU A 364 -32.40 -10.29 9.01
CA GLU A 364 -32.04 -11.68 9.28
C GLU A 364 -33.00 -12.66 8.57
N GLY A 365 -32.65 -13.22 7.43
CA GLY A 365 -33.54 -14.03 6.60
C GLY A 365 -32.89 -15.00 5.63
N ARG A 366 -31.61 -15.31 5.75
CA ARG A 366 -30.99 -16.45 5.06
C ARG A 366 -29.93 -17.15 5.90
N ARG A 367 -30.29 -17.62 7.08
CA ARG A 367 -29.71 -18.88 7.55
C ARG A 367 -30.31 -19.96 6.66
N LEU A 368 -29.48 -20.57 5.83
CA LEU A 368 -29.82 -21.86 5.22
C LEU A 368 -30.14 -22.79 6.38
N GLU A 369 -31.41 -23.02 6.64
CA GLU A 369 -31.83 -24.17 7.42
C GLU A 369 -31.24 -25.37 6.70
N ALA A 370 -30.24 -25.99 7.31
CA ALA A 370 -29.82 -27.32 6.96
C ALA A 370 -31.00 -28.22 7.38
N ASP A 371 -31.97 -28.39 6.48
CA ASP A 371 -32.99 -29.40 6.62
C ASP A 371 -32.26 -30.75 6.67
N GLY A 372 -32.30 -31.30 7.88
CA GLY A 372 -31.98 -32.69 8.09
C GLY A 372 -33.07 -33.57 7.44
N GLU A 373 -32.61 -34.52 6.65
CA GLU A 373 -33.14 -35.86 6.59
C GLU A 373 -32.00 -36.84 6.20
#